data_772e6bb1bdbe58349dbc8f45c694abff
#
_entry.id   772e6bb1bdbe58349dbc8f45c694abff
#
_cell.length_a   1.000
_cell.length_b   1.000
_cell.length_c   1.000
_cell.angle_alpha   90.00
_cell.angle_beta   90.00
_cell.angle_gamma   90.00
#
_symmetry.space_group_name_H-M   'P 1'
#
loop_
_entity.id
_entity.type
_entity.pdbx_description
1 polymer ?
#
loop_
_entity_poly.entity_id
_entity_poly.type
_entity_poly.pdbx_seq_one_letter_code
_entity_poly.pdbx_strand_id
1 'polypeptide(L)'
;LLDNSGADLWVVQQDTQGPYAESSSLRDDAVHSVLGLPGVARAANVTYLTMQVQHAGGDVRVMLVGFEPGHPGEPGYLVAGRPVTRSHYEAIADVRTGLGLNERIRIRRHEYTVVGLTRRMVSSGGDPMIFVPLKDAQEVQFLKDNDALVNERARTAANPAFNRPGVPGLLEAVQASQANSHNVNVVLLRLAPSADETVVAGQIRRWKHLE
;
A
#
# COMPACT_ATOMS: atom_id res chain seq x y z
N LEU A 1 9.60 9.47 -10.59
CA LEU A 1 8.89 8.54 -9.73
C LEU A 1 8.86 7.14 -10.34
N LEU A 2 8.40 7.01 -11.59
CA LEU A 2 8.26 5.76 -12.31
C LEU A 2 9.60 5.01 -12.40
N ASP A 3 10.63 5.68 -12.85
CA ASP A 3 11.97 5.11 -13.01
C ASP A 3 12.59 4.64 -11.69
N ASN A 4 12.14 5.19 -10.57
CA ASN A 4 12.67 4.87 -9.24
C ASN A 4 11.82 3.87 -8.46
N SER A 5 10.69 3.42 -8.99
CA SER A 5 9.83 2.41 -8.35
C SER A 5 10.36 0.99 -8.52
N GLY A 6 11.32 0.80 -9.44
CA GLY A 6 11.84 -0.53 -9.78
C GLY A 6 10.81 -1.45 -10.45
N ALA A 7 9.73 -0.90 -10.99
CA ALA A 7 8.66 -1.62 -11.65
C ALA A 7 8.60 -1.28 -13.14
N ASP A 8 8.25 -2.28 -13.95
CA ASP A 8 8.04 -2.14 -15.38
C ASP A 8 6.55 -1.95 -15.70
N LEU A 9 5.66 -2.59 -14.93
CA LEU A 9 4.21 -2.48 -15.06
C LEU A 9 3.53 -2.23 -13.70
N TRP A 10 2.36 -1.61 -13.77
CA TRP A 10 1.50 -1.35 -12.63
C TRP A 10 0.11 -1.91 -12.89
N VAL A 11 -0.34 -2.74 -11.98
CA VAL A 11 -1.67 -3.33 -12.03
C VAL A 11 -2.56 -2.58 -11.06
N VAL A 12 -3.62 -2.03 -11.59
CA VAL A 12 -4.64 -1.25 -10.86
C VAL A 12 -6.02 -1.84 -11.10
N GLN A 13 -7.02 -1.35 -10.40
CA GLN A 13 -8.40 -1.68 -10.68
C GLN A 13 -8.79 -1.14 -12.06
N GLN A 14 -9.53 -1.92 -12.82
CA GLN A 14 -10.06 -1.53 -14.13
C GLN A 14 -10.80 -0.19 -14.06
N ASP A 15 -10.68 0.60 -15.12
CA ASP A 15 -11.28 1.94 -15.26
C ASP A 15 -10.74 3.00 -14.29
N THR A 16 -9.52 2.82 -13.73
CA THR A 16 -8.82 3.87 -12.98
C THR A 16 -7.77 4.56 -13.84
N GLN A 17 -7.57 5.86 -13.63
CA GLN A 17 -6.61 6.67 -14.41
C GLN A 17 -5.14 6.48 -14.00
N GLY A 18 -4.81 5.35 -13.39
CA GLY A 18 -3.46 5.01 -13.00
C GLY A 18 -3.13 5.29 -11.52
N PRO A 19 -1.97 4.80 -11.07
CA PRO A 19 -1.69 4.57 -9.65
C PRO A 19 -1.55 5.81 -8.79
N TYR A 20 -1.52 7.01 -9.31
CA TYR A 20 -1.35 8.23 -8.51
C TYR A 20 -2.41 9.30 -8.82
N ALA A 21 -3.31 9.02 -9.76
CA ALA A 21 -4.37 9.94 -10.14
C ALA A 21 -5.68 9.64 -9.40
N GLU A 22 -6.00 8.38 -9.22
CA GLU A 22 -7.19 7.90 -8.51
C GLU A 22 -6.84 6.77 -7.55
N SER A 23 -7.62 6.63 -6.47
CA SER A 23 -7.44 5.52 -5.55
C SER A 23 -8.00 4.24 -6.16
N SER A 24 -7.12 3.31 -6.48
CA SER A 24 -7.47 1.93 -6.81
C SER A 24 -7.59 1.11 -5.52
N SER A 25 -8.41 0.08 -5.55
CA SER A 25 -8.58 -0.86 -4.43
C SER A 25 -8.57 -2.29 -4.96
N LEU A 26 -7.43 -2.94 -4.79
CA LEU A 26 -7.21 -4.33 -5.13
C LEU A 26 -7.11 -5.17 -3.86
N ARG A 27 -7.47 -6.45 -3.94
CA ARG A 27 -7.14 -7.38 -2.87
C ARG A 27 -5.64 -7.67 -2.88
N ASP A 28 -5.03 -7.78 -1.71
CA ASP A 28 -3.59 -8.03 -1.58
C ASP A 28 -3.18 -9.42 -2.08
N ASP A 29 -4.12 -10.38 -2.20
CA ASP A 29 -3.87 -11.69 -2.78
C ASP A 29 -3.73 -11.68 -4.32
N ALA A 30 -4.13 -10.60 -5.00
CA ALA A 30 -3.98 -10.43 -6.44
C ALA A 30 -2.51 -10.53 -6.89
N VAL A 31 -1.57 -10.15 -6.02
CA VAL A 31 -0.12 -10.28 -6.29
C VAL A 31 0.29 -11.71 -6.65
N HIS A 32 -0.30 -12.72 -5.99
CA HIS A 32 0.02 -14.13 -6.25
C HIS A 32 -0.46 -14.59 -7.63
N SER A 33 -1.64 -14.12 -8.04
CA SER A 33 -2.19 -14.42 -9.35
C SER A 33 -1.35 -13.82 -10.47
N VAL A 34 -0.93 -12.56 -10.29
CA VAL A 34 -0.11 -11.84 -11.27
C VAL A 34 1.31 -12.41 -11.33
N LEU A 35 1.89 -12.79 -10.19
CA LEU A 35 3.22 -13.42 -10.13
C LEU A 35 3.26 -14.77 -10.87
N GLY A 36 2.13 -15.45 -11.00
CA GLY A 36 2.01 -16.70 -11.76
C GLY A 36 2.02 -16.53 -13.29
N LEU A 37 1.96 -15.29 -13.81
CA LEU A 37 1.96 -15.04 -15.25
C LEU A 37 3.34 -15.27 -15.87
N PRO A 38 3.42 -15.90 -17.07
CA PRO A 38 4.66 -15.99 -17.81
C PRO A 38 5.24 -14.61 -18.11
N GLY A 39 6.53 -14.44 -17.83
CA GLY A 39 7.23 -13.18 -18.05
C GLY A 39 7.28 -12.24 -16.83
N VAL A 40 6.56 -12.51 -15.76
CA VAL A 40 6.66 -11.77 -14.51
C VAL A 40 7.79 -12.35 -13.65
N ALA A 41 8.81 -11.55 -13.34
CA ALA A 41 9.93 -11.97 -12.50
C ALA A 41 9.68 -11.67 -11.02
N ARG A 42 9.05 -10.55 -10.72
CA ARG A 42 8.70 -10.13 -9.35
C ARG A 42 7.39 -9.36 -9.36
N ALA A 43 6.66 -9.47 -8.27
CA ALA A 43 5.47 -8.67 -8.00
C ALA A 43 5.49 -8.23 -6.55
N ALA A 44 4.92 -7.06 -6.26
CA ALA A 44 4.77 -6.55 -4.91
C ALA A 44 3.53 -5.69 -4.76
N ASN A 45 2.92 -5.79 -3.61
CA ASN A 45 1.83 -4.93 -3.20
C ASN A 45 2.34 -3.57 -2.73
N VAL A 46 1.67 -2.51 -3.15
CA VAL A 46 1.94 -1.15 -2.68
C VAL A 46 0.62 -0.45 -2.36
N THR A 47 0.64 0.28 -1.27
CA THR A 47 -0.46 1.19 -0.94
C THR A 47 0.07 2.60 -0.75
N TYR A 48 -0.75 3.60 -1.03
CA TYR A 48 -0.37 5.00 -0.88
C TYR A 48 -1.59 5.85 -0.51
N LEU A 49 -1.33 6.85 0.33
CA LEU A 49 -2.32 7.84 0.70
C LEU A 49 -1.66 9.18 1.03
N THR A 50 -2.35 10.27 0.69
CA THR A 50 -1.91 11.61 1.09
C THR A 50 -2.45 11.91 2.48
N MET A 51 -1.57 12.37 3.38
CA MET A 51 -1.92 12.72 4.76
C MET A 51 -1.00 13.78 5.34
N GLN A 52 -1.35 14.29 6.51
CA GLN A 52 -0.45 15.08 7.34
C GLN A 52 0.24 14.18 8.37
N VAL A 53 1.53 14.40 8.54
CA VAL A 53 2.36 13.72 9.53
C VAL A 53 2.86 14.76 10.52
N GLN A 54 2.74 14.45 11.81
CA GLN A 54 3.19 15.31 12.90
C GLN A 54 4.63 14.98 13.30
N HIS A 55 5.43 16.01 13.48
CA HIS A 55 6.79 15.90 13.99
C HIS A 55 7.13 17.12 14.86
N ALA A 56 8.31 17.16 15.45
CA ALA A 56 8.72 18.23 16.35
C ALA A 56 8.71 19.64 15.72
N GLY A 57 8.92 19.72 14.39
CA GLY A 57 8.90 20.96 13.62
C GLY A 57 7.50 21.41 13.15
N GLY A 58 6.43 20.66 13.44
CA GLY A 58 5.07 20.94 12.99
C GLY A 58 4.49 19.83 12.12
N ASP A 59 3.46 20.16 11.36
CA ASP A 59 2.80 19.21 10.45
C ASP A 59 3.34 19.34 9.04
N VAL A 60 3.63 18.23 8.40
CA VAL A 60 4.02 18.17 6.99
C VAL A 60 3.04 17.32 6.20
N ARG A 61 2.58 17.85 5.05
CA ARG A 61 1.78 17.08 4.10
C ARG A 61 2.67 16.18 3.26
N VAL A 62 2.34 14.90 3.22
CA VAL A 62 3.15 13.87 2.57
C VAL A 62 2.27 12.87 1.83
N MET A 63 2.85 12.17 0.86
CA MET A 63 2.32 10.90 0.38
C MET A 63 2.98 9.77 1.15
N LEU A 64 2.21 9.09 1.99
CA LEU A 64 2.63 7.87 2.66
C LEU A 64 2.57 6.70 1.67
N VAL A 65 3.64 5.95 1.56
CA VAL A 65 3.77 4.78 0.68
C VAL A 65 4.10 3.56 1.52
N GLY A 66 3.23 2.56 1.46
CA GLY A 66 3.47 1.25 2.06
C GLY A 66 4.10 0.31 1.04
N PHE A 67 5.22 -0.30 1.38
CA PHE A 67 5.99 -1.17 0.49
C PHE A 67 6.48 -2.43 1.20
N GLU A 68 6.89 -3.40 0.43
CA GLU A 68 7.52 -4.65 0.91
C GLU A 68 9.04 -4.55 0.69
N PRO A 69 9.86 -4.60 1.77
CA PRO A 69 11.31 -4.51 1.64
C PRO A 69 11.90 -5.57 0.69
N GLY A 70 12.83 -5.16 -0.17
CA GLY A 70 13.45 -6.02 -1.18
C GLY A 70 12.60 -6.29 -2.43
N HIS A 71 11.46 -5.63 -2.57
CA HIS A 71 10.53 -5.79 -3.69
C HIS A 71 10.35 -4.47 -4.46
N PRO A 72 9.73 -4.51 -5.66
CA PRO A 72 9.33 -3.30 -6.38
C PRO A 72 8.49 -2.37 -5.48
N GLY A 73 8.72 -1.06 -5.58
CA GLY A 73 8.09 -0.07 -4.70
C GLY A 73 8.95 0.41 -3.55
N GLU A 74 10.05 -0.29 -3.24
CA GLU A 74 11.08 0.24 -2.33
C GLU A 74 11.72 1.50 -2.92
N PRO A 75 12.08 2.52 -2.08
CA PRO A 75 12.80 3.68 -2.58
C PRO A 75 14.10 3.26 -3.27
N GLY A 76 14.28 3.68 -4.53
CA GLY A 76 15.35 3.19 -5.39
C GLY A 76 16.78 3.48 -4.89
N TYR A 77 16.92 4.45 -3.97
CA TYR A 77 18.21 4.75 -3.34
C TYR A 77 18.04 5.58 -2.07
N LEU A 78 19.02 5.50 -1.18
CA LEU A 78 19.12 6.32 0.01
C LEU A 78 20.27 7.32 -0.13
N VAL A 79 20.04 8.53 0.37
CA VAL A 79 21.10 9.57 0.47
C VAL A 79 21.73 9.58 1.86
N ALA A 80 21.06 9.02 2.88
CA ALA A 80 21.57 8.86 4.23
C ALA A 80 20.81 7.77 4.97
N GLY A 81 21.42 7.21 6.02
CA GLY A 81 20.80 6.20 6.88
C GLY A 81 20.85 4.80 6.28
N ARG A 82 19.83 4.01 6.56
CA ARG A 82 19.71 2.59 6.18
C ARG A 82 18.29 2.26 5.66
N PRO A 83 18.12 1.14 4.95
CA PRO A 83 16.80 0.66 4.58
C PRO A 83 15.98 0.25 5.83
N VAL A 84 14.68 0.08 5.65
CA VAL A 84 13.79 -0.51 6.64
C VAL A 84 14.20 -1.96 6.89
N THR A 85 14.36 -2.32 8.14
CA THR A 85 14.73 -3.68 8.56
C THR A 85 13.71 -4.29 9.52
N ARG A 86 12.87 -3.47 10.13
CA ARG A 86 11.79 -3.93 11.00
C ARG A 86 10.47 -4.00 10.26
N SER A 87 9.63 -4.91 10.66
CA SER A 87 8.30 -5.08 10.07
C SER A 87 7.33 -3.93 10.39
N HIS A 88 7.66 -3.11 11.38
CA HIS A 88 6.80 -2.02 11.87
C HIS A 88 7.61 -0.83 12.38
N TYR A 89 7.01 0.36 12.29
CA TYR A 89 7.42 1.60 12.96
C TYR A 89 8.80 2.15 12.54
N GLU A 90 9.29 1.79 11.37
CA GLU A 90 10.41 2.43 10.70
C GLU A 90 9.91 3.16 9.46
N ALA A 91 10.54 4.29 9.15
CA ALA A 91 10.20 5.10 7.98
C ALA A 91 11.45 5.54 7.22
N ILE A 92 11.32 5.65 5.89
CA ILE A 92 12.27 6.35 5.02
C ILE A 92 11.57 7.59 4.51
N ALA A 93 12.17 8.76 4.65
CA ALA A 93 11.57 10.03 4.27
C ALA A 93 12.33 10.71 3.12
N ASP A 94 11.62 11.36 2.20
CA ASP A 94 12.28 12.27 1.26
C ASP A 94 12.80 13.49 2.00
N VAL A 95 14.00 13.97 1.64
CA VAL A 95 14.63 15.15 2.27
C VAL A 95 13.74 16.40 2.21
N ARG A 96 12.80 16.48 1.27
CA ARG A 96 11.85 17.60 1.15
C ARG A 96 10.79 17.62 2.25
N THR A 97 10.65 16.55 3.03
CA THR A 97 9.80 16.54 4.22
C THR A 97 10.34 17.41 5.34
N GLY A 98 11.64 17.73 5.31
CA GLY A 98 12.34 18.43 6.40
C GLY A 98 12.71 17.51 7.57
N LEU A 99 12.39 16.22 7.50
CA LEU A 99 12.68 15.25 8.55
C LEU A 99 14.14 14.82 8.54
N GLY A 100 14.71 14.64 9.74
CA GLY A 100 16.07 14.16 9.96
C GLY A 100 16.14 12.67 10.30
N LEU A 101 17.37 12.09 10.20
CA LEU A 101 17.61 10.73 10.69
C LEU A 101 17.37 10.62 12.19
N ASN A 102 16.79 9.49 12.60
CA ASN A 102 16.40 9.17 13.97
C ASN A 102 15.31 10.08 14.54
N GLU A 103 14.76 10.98 13.76
CA GLU A 103 13.62 11.76 14.16
C GLU A 103 12.38 10.86 14.35
N ARG A 104 11.58 11.18 15.36
CA ARG A 104 10.30 10.52 15.60
C ARG A 104 9.18 11.30 14.96
N ILE A 105 8.38 10.59 14.19
CA ILE A 105 7.19 11.13 13.54
C ILE A 105 5.96 10.37 14.00
N ARG A 106 4.84 11.06 14.06
CA ARG A 106 3.56 10.44 14.42
C ARG A 106 2.70 10.26 13.18
N ILE A 107 2.41 9.00 12.88
CA ILE A 107 1.48 8.62 11.83
C ILE A 107 0.25 8.01 12.52
N ARG A 108 -0.86 8.75 12.55
CA ARG A 108 -2.08 8.42 13.29
C ARG A 108 -1.80 8.10 14.77
N ARG A 109 -1.86 6.82 15.14
CA ARG A 109 -1.75 6.35 16.55
C ARG A 109 -0.36 5.89 16.93
N HIS A 110 0.53 5.71 15.96
CA HIS A 110 1.84 5.12 16.15
C HIS A 110 2.98 6.10 15.90
N GLU A 111 4.07 5.92 16.64
CA GLU A 111 5.32 6.63 16.42
C GLU A 111 6.23 5.80 15.52
N TYR A 112 6.83 6.46 14.54
CA TYR A 112 7.80 5.89 13.61
C TYR A 112 9.15 6.58 13.78
N THR A 113 10.22 5.82 13.60
CA THR A 113 11.56 6.37 13.56
C THR A 113 12.02 6.50 12.11
N VAL A 114 12.50 7.67 11.72
CA VAL A 114 13.09 7.89 10.38
C VAL A 114 14.46 7.24 10.36
N VAL A 115 14.59 6.11 9.67
CA VAL A 115 15.83 5.32 9.61
C VAL A 115 16.65 5.57 8.35
N GLY A 116 16.04 6.14 7.32
CA GLY A 116 16.67 6.45 6.05
C GLY A 116 16.12 7.73 5.43
N LEU A 117 16.94 8.39 4.63
CA LEU A 117 16.53 9.53 3.83
C LEU A 117 16.76 9.21 2.35
N THR A 118 15.80 9.62 1.53
CA THR A 118 15.87 9.56 0.07
C THR A 118 15.74 10.97 -0.52
N ARG A 119 15.87 11.10 -1.83
CA ARG A 119 15.77 12.39 -2.54
C ARG A 119 14.99 12.25 -3.83
N ARG A 120 14.24 13.31 -4.19
CA ARG A 120 13.42 13.37 -5.41
C ARG A 120 12.29 12.36 -5.46
N MET A 121 11.88 11.85 -4.30
CA MET A 121 10.69 11.02 -4.16
C MET A 121 9.51 11.91 -3.79
N VAL A 122 8.79 12.34 -4.82
CA VAL A 122 7.62 13.22 -4.69
C VAL A 122 6.47 12.66 -5.52
N SER A 123 5.25 12.86 -5.04
CA SER A 123 4.03 12.50 -5.76
C SER A 123 3.84 13.34 -7.02
N SER A 124 2.90 12.96 -7.87
CA SER A 124 2.46 13.78 -9.01
C SER A 124 1.91 15.14 -8.58
N GLY A 125 1.34 15.24 -7.38
CA GLY A 125 0.89 16.48 -6.77
C GLY A 125 2.00 17.32 -6.11
N GLY A 126 3.25 16.84 -6.12
CA GLY A 126 4.40 17.53 -5.52
C GLY A 126 4.61 17.27 -4.04
N ASP A 127 3.75 16.46 -3.39
CA ASP A 127 3.92 16.09 -1.99
C ASP A 127 5.14 15.18 -1.82
N PRO A 128 6.04 15.45 -0.86
CA PRO A 128 7.17 14.57 -0.58
C PRO A 128 6.68 13.23 -0.03
N MET A 129 7.44 12.15 -0.28
CA MET A 129 7.04 10.81 0.11
C MET A 129 7.68 10.37 1.42
N ILE A 130 6.92 9.60 2.19
CA ILE A 130 7.40 8.81 3.32
C ILE A 130 7.06 7.35 3.04
N PHE A 131 8.06 6.48 3.16
CA PHE A 131 7.92 5.05 2.93
C PHE A 131 7.92 4.31 4.26
N VAL A 132 6.95 3.42 4.45
CA VAL A 132 6.78 2.58 5.65
C VAL A 132 6.49 1.14 5.23
N PRO A 133 6.62 0.15 6.14
CA PRO A 133 6.20 -1.22 5.84
C PRO A 133 4.75 -1.27 5.35
N LEU A 134 4.46 -2.15 4.39
CA LEU A 134 3.14 -2.26 3.75
C LEU A 134 2.00 -2.41 4.77
N LYS A 135 2.18 -3.26 5.77
CA LYS A 135 1.16 -3.51 6.81
C LYS A 135 0.81 -2.27 7.61
N ASP A 136 1.81 -1.45 7.92
CA ASP A 136 1.60 -0.18 8.61
C ASP A 136 0.77 0.80 7.77
N ALA A 137 1.10 0.93 6.48
CA ALA A 137 0.34 1.79 5.58
C ALA A 137 -1.09 1.28 5.33
N GLN A 138 -1.27 -0.05 5.22
CA GLN A 138 -2.61 -0.65 5.14
C GLN A 138 -3.44 -0.32 6.39
N GLU A 139 -2.86 -0.44 7.59
CA GLU A 139 -3.53 -0.06 8.82
C GLU A 139 -3.92 1.42 8.81
N VAL A 140 -3.01 2.31 8.41
CA VAL A 140 -3.27 3.76 8.32
C VAL A 140 -4.40 4.08 7.34
N GLN A 141 -4.41 3.44 6.17
CA GLN A 141 -5.38 3.72 5.10
C GLN A 141 -6.76 3.15 5.41
N PHE A 142 -6.82 1.94 5.95
CA PHE A 142 -8.06 1.18 6.11
C PHE A 142 -8.53 1.11 7.56
N LEU A 143 -7.84 1.77 8.50
CA LEU A 143 -8.27 1.85 9.88
C LEU A 143 -9.62 2.56 9.94
N LYS A 144 -10.66 1.79 10.19
CA LYS A 144 -12.00 2.31 10.46
C LYS A 144 -12.04 2.87 11.88
N ASP A 145 -12.74 3.98 12.08
CA ASP A 145 -13.05 4.46 13.43
C ASP A 145 -13.87 3.42 14.19
N ASN A 146 -13.71 3.37 15.52
CA ASN A 146 -14.42 2.40 16.35
C ASN A 146 -15.92 2.39 16.09
N ASP A 147 -16.53 3.57 15.88
CA ASP A 147 -17.96 3.70 15.60
C ASP A 147 -18.33 3.11 14.25
N ALA A 148 -17.48 3.29 13.23
CA ALA A 148 -17.68 2.68 11.92
C ALA A 148 -17.60 1.15 11.99
N LEU A 149 -16.66 0.60 12.78
CA LEU A 149 -16.54 -0.85 13.02
C LEU A 149 -17.74 -1.40 13.77
N VAL A 150 -18.23 -0.70 14.81
CA VAL A 150 -19.42 -1.10 15.56
C VAL A 150 -20.66 -1.10 14.66
N ASN A 151 -20.84 -0.06 13.87
CA ASN A 151 -21.96 0.06 12.94
C ASN A 151 -21.91 -1.02 11.82
N GLU A 152 -20.73 -1.33 11.30
CA GLU A 152 -20.55 -2.38 10.29
C GLU A 152 -20.85 -3.76 10.88
N ARG A 153 -20.35 -4.07 12.07
CA ARG A 153 -20.66 -5.31 12.79
C ARG A 153 -22.16 -5.44 13.08
N ALA A 154 -22.79 -4.35 13.50
CA ALA A 154 -24.24 -4.33 13.73
C ALA A 154 -25.03 -4.59 12.44
N ARG A 155 -24.66 -3.96 11.32
CA ARG A 155 -25.28 -4.21 10.00
C ARG A 155 -25.10 -5.66 9.55
N THR A 156 -23.90 -6.22 9.73
CA THR A 156 -23.61 -7.61 9.37
C THR A 156 -24.40 -8.57 10.23
N ALA A 157 -24.49 -8.31 11.54
CA ALA A 157 -25.30 -9.11 12.46
C ALA A 157 -26.81 -9.03 12.19
N ALA A 158 -27.29 -7.89 11.70
CA ALA A 158 -28.69 -7.69 11.31
C ALA A 158 -29.06 -8.36 9.97
N ASN A 159 -28.07 -8.79 9.18
CA ASN A 159 -28.32 -9.40 7.88
C ASN A 159 -28.59 -10.91 8.01
N PRO A 160 -29.81 -11.39 7.65
CA PRO A 160 -30.16 -12.80 7.76
C PRO A 160 -29.33 -13.73 6.86
N ALA A 161 -28.67 -13.19 5.84
CA ALA A 161 -27.78 -13.96 4.99
C ALA A 161 -26.52 -14.44 5.73
N PHE A 162 -26.05 -13.68 6.69
CA PHE A 162 -24.82 -13.96 7.46
C PHE A 162 -25.12 -14.43 8.90
N ASN A 163 -26.19 -13.94 9.50
CA ASN A 163 -26.64 -14.37 10.83
C ASN A 163 -27.66 -15.49 10.71
N ARG A 164 -27.18 -16.71 10.46
CA ARG A 164 -27.99 -17.90 10.29
C ARG A 164 -27.90 -18.79 11.53
N PRO A 165 -28.99 -19.04 12.26
CA PRO A 165 -28.98 -19.89 13.46
C PRO A 165 -28.46 -21.31 13.23
N GLY A 166 -28.52 -21.81 11.99
CA GLY A 166 -28.09 -23.16 11.63
C GLY A 166 -26.62 -23.28 11.18
N VAL A 167 -25.88 -22.19 11.12
CA VAL A 167 -24.48 -22.19 10.66
C VAL A 167 -23.62 -21.44 11.68
N PRO A 168 -23.22 -22.11 12.78
CA PRO A 168 -22.38 -21.49 13.80
C PRO A 168 -21.03 -21.06 13.20
N GLY A 169 -20.53 -19.87 13.61
CA GLY A 169 -19.24 -19.33 13.16
C GLY A 169 -19.29 -18.56 11.84
N LEU A 170 -20.39 -18.57 11.08
CA LEU A 170 -20.48 -17.82 9.82
C LEU A 170 -20.40 -16.30 10.06
N LEU A 171 -21.16 -15.80 11.03
CA LEU A 171 -21.18 -14.38 11.37
C LEU A 171 -19.80 -13.88 11.81
N GLU A 172 -19.15 -14.65 12.69
CA GLU A 172 -17.79 -14.33 13.19
C GLU A 172 -16.77 -14.38 12.06
N ALA A 173 -16.85 -15.35 11.16
CA ALA A 173 -15.95 -15.45 10.00
C ALA A 173 -16.12 -14.25 9.05
N VAL A 174 -17.35 -13.82 8.77
CA VAL A 174 -17.64 -12.64 7.94
C VAL A 174 -17.15 -11.37 8.62
N GLN A 175 -17.39 -11.21 9.93
CA GLN A 175 -16.90 -10.06 10.68
C GLN A 175 -15.38 -10.01 10.76
N ALA A 176 -14.70 -11.15 10.90
CA ALA A 176 -13.24 -11.25 10.87
C ALA A 176 -12.68 -10.89 9.48
N SER A 177 -13.32 -11.34 8.41
CA SER A 177 -12.95 -10.97 7.03
C SER A 177 -13.09 -9.47 6.76
N GLN A 178 -14.08 -8.81 7.34
CA GLN A 178 -14.30 -7.37 7.22
C GLN A 178 -13.32 -6.54 8.08
N ALA A 179 -12.84 -7.09 9.19
CA ALA A 179 -11.90 -6.40 10.08
C ALA A 179 -10.48 -6.35 9.51
N ASN A 180 -10.12 -7.31 8.66
CA ASN A 180 -8.78 -7.36 8.04
C ASN A 180 -8.81 -6.59 6.72
N SER A 181 -8.09 -5.47 6.68
CA SER A 181 -7.92 -4.76 5.42
C SER A 181 -6.87 -5.48 4.56
N HIS A 182 -7.35 -6.31 3.66
CA HIS A 182 -6.56 -7.01 2.65
C HIS A 182 -6.54 -6.26 1.32
N ASN A 183 -6.61 -4.94 1.37
CA ASN A 183 -6.63 -4.11 0.19
C ASN A 183 -5.29 -3.37 0.01
N VAL A 184 -4.95 -3.16 -1.25
CA VAL A 184 -3.80 -2.37 -1.69
C VAL A 184 -4.24 -1.48 -2.86
N ASN A 185 -3.45 -0.46 -3.17
CA ASN A 185 -3.80 0.43 -4.27
C ASN A 185 -3.26 -0.06 -5.62
N VAL A 186 -2.13 -0.77 -5.61
CA VAL A 186 -1.45 -1.20 -6.83
C VAL A 186 -0.63 -2.44 -6.58
N VAL A 187 -0.51 -3.29 -7.59
CA VAL A 187 0.51 -4.33 -7.64
C VAL A 187 1.57 -3.91 -8.66
N LEU A 188 2.80 -3.76 -8.20
CA LEU A 188 3.95 -3.43 -9.02
C LEU A 188 4.59 -4.70 -9.56
N LEU A 189 4.93 -4.71 -10.85
CA LEU A 189 5.55 -5.85 -11.51
C LEU A 189 6.92 -5.49 -12.05
N ARG A 190 7.86 -6.42 -11.88
CA ARG A 190 9.09 -6.45 -12.62
C ARG A 190 9.09 -7.63 -13.57
N LEU A 191 9.34 -7.36 -14.83
CA LEU A 191 9.35 -8.36 -15.88
C LEU A 191 10.72 -9.06 -15.97
N ALA A 192 10.71 -10.26 -16.50
CA ALA A 192 11.92 -10.93 -16.90
C ALA A 192 12.55 -10.20 -18.11
N PRO A 193 13.89 -10.19 -18.25
CA PRO A 193 14.56 -9.45 -19.32
C PRO A 193 14.11 -9.80 -20.76
N SER A 194 13.55 -11.00 -20.95
CA SER A 194 13.05 -11.47 -22.25
C SER A 194 11.54 -11.35 -22.40
N ALA A 195 10.83 -10.78 -21.41
CA ALA A 195 9.38 -10.67 -21.46
C ALA A 195 8.94 -9.46 -22.30
N ASP A 196 7.87 -9.67 -23.05
CA ASP A 196 7.20 -8.60 -23.78
C ASP A 196 6.15 -7.96 -22.87
N GLU A 197 6.35 -6.70 -22.54
CA GLU A 197 5.46 -5.90 -21.70
C GLU A 197 4.02 -5.90 -22.23
N THR A 198 3.85 -5.76 -23.54
CA THR A 198 2.54 -5.72 -24.20
C THR A 198 1.78 -7.02 -24.02
N VAL A 199 2.49 -8.15 -24.09
CA VAL A 199 1.90 -9.48 -23.91
C VAL A 199 1.44 -9.67 -22.47
N VAL A 200 2.27 -9.33 -21.50
CA VAL A 200 1.91 -9.45 -20.08
C VAL A 200 0.74 -8.52 -19.73
N ALA A 201 0.79 -7.26 -20.14
CA ALA A 201 -0.30 -6.32 -19.96
C ALA A 201 -1.60 -6.80 -20.61
N GLY A 202 -1.52 -7.37 -21.82
CA GLY A 202 -2.67 -7.95 -22.52
C GLY A 202 -3.27 -9.16 -21.80
N GLN A 203 -2.48 -9.95 -21.08
CA GLN A 203 -2.97 -11.04 -20.26
C GLN A 203 -3.72 -10.54 -19.04
N ILE A 204 -3.20 -9.51 -18.34
CA ILE A 204 -3.80 -8.92 -17.17
C ILE A 204 -5.15 -8.27 -17.51
N ARG A 205 -5.23 -7.53 -18.59
CA ARG A 205 -6.47 -6.87 -19.06
C ARG A 205 -7.61 -7.84 -19.41
N ARG A 206 -7.35 -9.12 -19.56
CA ARG A 206 -8.41 -10.14 -19.71
C ARG A 206 -9.10 -10.47 -18.39
N TRP A 207 -8.55 -10.10 -17.28
CA TRP A 207 -9.18 -10.30 -15.98
C TRP A 207 -10.16 -9.17 -15.71
N LYS A 208 -11.40 -9.54 -15.31
CA LYS A 208 -12.55 -8.62 -15.23
C LYS A 208 -12.40 -7.41 -14.28
N HIS A 209 -11.33 -7.32 -13.53
CA HIS A 209 -11.19 -6.30 -12.48
C HIS A 209 -9.81 -5.64 -12.46
N LEU A 210 -8.91 -5.98 -13.40
CA LEU A 210 -7.52 -5.51 -13.43
C LEU A 210 -7.16 -4.89 -14.78
N GLU A 211 -6.32 -3.88 -14.77
CA GLU A 211 -5.65 -3.32 -15.92
C GLU A 211 -4.20 -2.89 -15.59
#